data_bdca2c2d16846e7ab06daa86ae7b31d4
#
_entry.id   bdca2c2d16846e7ab06daa86ae7b31d4
#
_cell.length_a   1.000
_cell.length_b   1.000
_cell.length_c   1.000
_cell.angle_alpha   90.00
_cell.angle_beta   90.00
_cell.angle_gamma   90.00
#
_symmetry.space_group_name_H-M   'P 1'
#
loop_
_entity.id
_entity.type
_entity.pdbx_description
1 polymer ?
#
loop_
_entity_poly.entity_id
_entity_poly.type
_entity_poly.pdbx_seq_one_letter_code
_entity_poly.pdbx_strand_id
1 'polypeptide(L)'
;MKIVTKLFLSLCLVAGLAATLTANAQIRSDATIRVNVPYSFVVNNTTLPGGTYVITVDDPYGSDTSVLEIRSANGKTAVLFDTDPITGPRLAPQTELVFDKVGDTYFLSRVFLKGDEGNQLLKSKTQRRLEENGSIAESHSIAASPAQAKNLKHAVRKD
;
A
#
# COMPACT_ATOMS: atom_id res chain seq x y z
N MET A 1 -34.17 -9.90 56.12
CA MET A 1 -33.29 -8.86 55.48
C MET A 1 -31.97 -9.37 54.91
N LYS A 2 -31.44 -10.55 55.24
CA LYS A 2 -30.13 -11.03 54.77
C LYS A 2 -30.15 -11.73 53.39
N ILE A 3 -31.32 -12.14 52.89
CA ILE A 3 -31.45 -12.86 51.62
C ILE A 3 -31.54 -11.89 50.41
N VAL A 4 -32.22 -10.77 50.59
CA VAL A 4 -32.42 -9.76 49.57
C VAL A 4 -31.09 -9.07 49.19
N THR A 5 -30.23 -8.85 50.20
CA THR A 5 -28.90 -8.23 49.97
C THR A 5 -27.94 -9.13 49.14
N LYS A 6 -28.04 -10.45 49.31
CA LYS A 6 -27.22 -11.40 48.51
C LYS A 6 -27.72 -11.51 47.09
N LEU A 7 -29.02 -11.36 46.85
CA LEU A 7 -29.58 -11.38 45.50
C LEU A 7 -29.16 -10.14 44.68
N PHE A 8 -29.13 -8.97 45.33
CA PHE A 8 -28.68 -7.75 44.68
C PHE A 8 -27.17 -7.75 44.33
N LEU A 9 -26.35 -8.33 45.20
CA LEU A 9 -24.92 -8.43 44.96
C LEU A 9 -24.58 -9.38 43.80
N SER A 10 -25.37 -10.46 43.65
CA SER A 10 -25.20 -11.42 42.54
C SER A 10 -25.64 -10.83 41.19
N LEU A 11 -26.66 -9.99 41.17
CA LEU A 11 -27.17 -9.36 39.95
C LEU A 11 -26.23 -8.28 39.43
N CYS A 12 -25.52 -7.55 40.31
CA CYS A 12 -24.50 -6.58 39.88
C CYS A 12 -23.24 -7.21 39.32
N LEU A 13 -22.90 -8.44 39.72
CA LEU A 13 -21.72 -9.14 39.23
C LEU A 13 -21.91 -9.66 37.79
N VAL A 14 -23.15 -10.01 37.41
CA VAL A 14 -23.48 -10.49 36.07
C VAL A 14 -23.62 -9.32 35.07
N ALA A 15 -24.04 -8.14 35.52
CA ALA A 15 -24.15 -6.95 34.67
C ALA A 15 -22.78 -6.34 34.33
N GLY A 16 -21.75 -6.57 35.14
CA GLY A 16 -20.40 -6.06 34.90
C GLY A 16 -19.58 -6.82 33.83
N LEU A 17 -19.99 -8.04 33.44
CA LEU A 17 -19.26 -8.87 32.52
C LEU A 17 -19.68 -8.66 31.04
N ALA A 18 -20.70 -7.83 30.82
CA ALA A 18 -21.15 -7.45 29.46
C ALA A 18 -20.51 -6.16 28.96
N ALA A 19 -19.46 -5.64 29.63
CA ALA A 19 -18.58 -4.64 29.04
C ALA A 19 -17.82 -5.30 27.90
N THR A 20 -18.49 -5.34 26.76
CA THR A 20 -18.03 -5.78 25.47
C THR A 20 -16.67 -5.17 25.18
N LEU A 21 -15.69 -6.03 25.04
CA LEU A 21 -14.49 -5.79 24.26
C LEU A 21 -14.96 -5.42 22.85
N THR A 22 -15.28 -4.14 22.61
CA THR A 22 -15.18 -3.59 21.27
C THR A 22 -13.69 -3.58 20.96
N ALA A 23 -13.16 -4.74 20.55
CA ALA A 23 -11.94 -4.79 19.82
C ALA A 23 -12.21 -3.93 18.58
N ASN A 24 -11.79 -2.67 18.62
CA ASN A 24 -11.57 -1.90 17.42
C ASN A 24 -10.46 -2.66 16.68
N ALA A 25 -10.84 -3.66 15.90
CA ALA A 25 -10.01 -4.11 14.81
C ALA A 25 -9.86 -2.85 13.94
N GLN A 26 -8.79 -2.13 14.15
CA GLN A 26 -8.31 -1.15 13.18
C GLN A 26 -8.07 -1.97 11.93
N ILE A 27 -9.06 -1.95 11.04
CA ILE A 27 -8.87 -2.37 9.67
C ILE A 27 -7.83 -1.37 9.18
N ARG A 28 -6.56 -1.77 9.18
CA ARG A 28 -5.54 -1.10 8.39
C ARG A 28 -6.09 -1.11 6.98
N SER A 29 -6.50 0.05 6.52
CA SER A 29 -6.94 0.22 5.15
C SER A 29 -5.67 0.12 4.30
N ASP A 30 -5.47 -1.03 3.67
CA ASP A 30 -4.46 -1.17 2.62
C ASP A 30 -4.63 0.01 1.68
N ALA A 31 -3.64 0.89 1.67
CA ALA A 31 -3.71 2.05 0.79
C ALA A 31 -3.58 1.53 -0.64
N THR A 32 -4.67 1.67 -1.39
CA THR A 32 -4.72 1.20 -2.78
C THR A 32 -4.80 2.41 -3.70
N ILE A 33 -3.91 2.48 -4.66
CA ILE A 33 -3.85 3.54 -5.66
C ILE A 33 -4.02 2.98 -7.07
N ARG A 34 -4.62 3.77 -7.95
CA ARG A 34 -4.75 3.46 -9.38
C ARG A 34 -3.96 4.48 -10.20
N VAL A 35 -3.20 3.99 -11.16
CA VAL A 35 -2.38 4.82 -12.04
C VAL A 35 -2.45 4.31 -13.47
N ASN A 36 -2.39 5.22 -14.45
CA ASN A 36 -2.18 4.89 -15.85
C ASN A 36 -0.78 5.30 -16.26
N VAL A 37 0.06 4.31 -16.59
CA VAL A 37 1.45 4.53 -17.04
C VAL A 37 1.48 4.44 -18.56
N PRO A 38 1.84 5.51 -19.28
CA PRO A 38 1.73 5.54 -20.74
C PRO A 38 2.86 4.81 -21.47
N TYR A 39 3.88 4.36 -20.77
CA TYR A 39 5.06 3.71 -21.34
C TYR A 39 5.38 2.40 -20.62
N SER A 40 6.23 1.58 -21.25
CA SER A 40 6.81 0.39 -20.63
C SER A 40 7.80 0.80 -19.53
N PHE A 41 7.81 0.09 -18.40
CA PHE A 41 8.68 0.41 -17.26
C PHE A 41 9.13 -0.85 -16.54
N VAL A 42 10.14 -0.70 -15.70
CA VAL A 42 10.72 -1.79 -14.90
C VAL A 42 10.39 -1.59 -13.43
N VAL A 43 9.90 -2.64 -12.79
CA VAL A 43 9.73 -2.73 -11.35
C VAL A 43 10.62 -3.86 -10.85
N ASN A 44 11.57 -3.53 -9.98
CA ASN A 44 12.61 -4.45 -9.53
C ASN A 44 13.41 -4.99 -10.75
N ASN A 45 13.15 -6.20 -11.21
CA ASN A 45 13.78 -6.80 -12.39
C ASN A 45 12.77 -7.24 -13.46
N THR A 46 11.51 -6.83 -13.31
CA THR A 46 10.41 -7.21 -14.20
C THR A 46 9.99 -6.03 -15.06
N THR A 47 9.98 -6.20 -16.38
CA THR A 47 9.46 -5.20 -17.31
C THR A 47 7.95 -5.34 -17.45
N LEU A 48 7.23 -4.25 -17.21
CA LEU A 48 5.80 -4.14 -17.35
C LEU A 48 5.44 -3.25 -18.54
N PRO A 49 4.46 -3.60 -19.37
CA PRO A 49 4.00 -2.75 -20.47
C PRO A 49 3.29 -1.50 -19.96
N GLY A 50 3.15 -0.48 -20.80
CA GLY A 50 2.27 0.65 -20.52
C GLY A 50 0.83 0.18 -20.28
N GLY A 51 0.12 0.83 -19.36
CA GLY A 51 -1.24 0.43 -19.01
C GLY A 51 -1.72 0.95 -17.67
N THR A 52 -2.90 0.51 -17.28
CA THR A 52 -3.50 0.84 -15.98
C THR A 52 -3.09 -0.20 -14.94
N TYR A 53 -2.59 0.29 -13.82
CA TYR A 53 -2.13 -0.52 -12.69
C TYR A 53 -2.84 -0.12 -11.40
N VAL A 54 -2.92 -1.07 -10.49
CA VAL A 54 -3.33 -0.89 -9.10
C VAL A 54 -2.14 -1.25 -8.23
N ILE A 55 -1.77 -0.35 -7.33
CA ILE A 55 -0.70 -0.57 -6.36
C ILE A 55 -1.35 -0.64 -4.99
N THR A 56 -1.03 -1.67 -4.25
CA THR A 56 -1.44 -1.88 -2.86
C THR A 56 -0.22 -1.82 -1.98
N VAL A 57 -0.27 -1.00 -0.96
CA VAL A 57 0.75 -0.96 0.09
C VAL A 57 0.32 -1.96 1.15
N ASP A 58 1.07 -3.04 1.28
CA ASP A 58 0.89 -4.05 2.31
C ASP A 58 1.97 -3.86 3.38
N ASP A 59 1.56 -3.32 4.53
CA ASP A 59 2.42 -3.24 5.71
C ASP A 59 1.76 -4.01 6.86
N PRO A 60 1.78 -5.35 6.81
CA PRO A 60 1.06 -6.19 7.77
C PRO A 60 1.58 -6.08 9.20
N TYR A 61 2.79 -5.55 9.40
CA TYR A 61 3.48 -5.60 10.69
C TYR A 61 4.01 -4.26 11.19
N GLY A 62 3.85 -3.15 10.46
CA GLY A 62 4.44 -1.84 10.85
C GLY A 62 5.97 -1.93 10.92
N SER A 63 6.56 -2.65 9.98
CA SER A 63 8.00 -2.83 9.86
C SER A 63 8.64 -1.62 9.15
N ASP A 64 9.94 -1.44 9.35
CA ASP A 64 10.73 -0.41 8.65
C ASP A 64 10.81 -0.65 7.12
N THR A 65 10.32 -1.77 6.63
CA THR A 65 10.27 -2.14 5.21
C THR A 65 8.84 -2.44 4.81
N SER A 66 8.32 -1.74 3.83
CA SER A 66 6.98 -1.98 3.27
C SER A 66 7.08 -2.86 2.03
N VAL A 67 6.16 -3.83 1.92
CA VAL A 67 5.99 -4.63 0.71
C VAL A 67 4.86 -4.01 -0.11
N LEU A 68 5.14 -3.70 -1.37
CA LEU A 68 4.15 -3.20 -2.30
C LEU A 68 3.84 -4.25 -3.36
N GLU A 69 2.57 -4.33 -3.73
CA GLU A 69 2.13 -5.10 -4.89
C GLU A 69 1.69 -4.15 -6.00
N ILE A 70 2.25 -4.32 -7.20
CA ILE A 70 1.73 -3.71 -8.43
C ILE A 70 1.03 -4.77 -9.26
N ARG A 71 -0.23 -4.53 -9.59
CA ARG A 71 -1.08 -5.44 -10.37
C ARG A 71 -1.68 -4.72 -11.57
N SER A 72 -1.60 -5.34 -12.75
CA SER A 72 -2.29 -4.82 -13.93
C SER A 72 -3.82 -4.84 -13.73
N ALA A 73 -4.52 -3.84 -14.25
CA ALA A 73 -5.98 -3.71 -14.07
C ALA A 73 -6.78 -4.91 -14.63
N ASN A 74 -6.21 -5.67 -15.57
CA ASN A 74 -6.78 -6.91 -16.10
C ASN A 74 -6.45 -8.14 -15.26
N GLY A 75 -5.69 -7.99 -14.15
CA GLY A 75 -5.31 -9.06 -13.23
C GLY A 75 -4.28 -10.07 -13.76
N LYS A 76 -3.77 -9.90 -14.99
CA LYS A 76 -2.88 -10.89 -15.62
C LYS A 76 -1.45 -10.85 -15.10
N THR A 77 -1.02 -9.69 -14.58
CA THR A 77 0.33 -9.50 -14.08
C THR A 77 0.29 -8.90 -12.70
N ALA A 78 1.06 -9.46 -11.78
CA ALA A 78 1.30 -8.93 -10.45
C ALA A 78 2.78 -9.07 -10.10
N VAL A 79 3.35 -8.05 -9.49
CA VAL A 79 4.74 -8.02 -9.01
C VAL A 79 4.74 -7.52 -7.58
N LEU A 80 5.38 -8.25 -6.70
CA LEU A 80 5.69 -7.83 -5.33
C LEU A 80 7.11 -7.28 -5.29
N PHE A 81 7.31 -6.23 -4.52
CA PHE A 81 8.62 -5.62 -4.35
C PHE A 81 8.75 -4.94 -2.99
N ASP A 82 9.95 -5.01 -2.44
CA ASP A 82 10.30 -4.37 -1.17
C ASP A 82 10.63 -2.90 -1.42
N THR A 83 10.32 -2.07 -0.42
CA THR A 83 10.62 -0.65 -0.44
C THR A 83 11.13 -0.18 0.92
N ASP A 84 12.00 0.82 0.90
CA ASP A 84 12.42 1.53 2.09
C ASP A 84 11.57 2.79 2.28
N PRO A 85 11.16 3.14 3.51
CA PRO A 85 10.44 4.37 3.77
C PRO A 85 11.34 5.59 3.47
N ILE A 86 10.76 6.61 2.86
CA ILE A 86 11.43 7.90 2.66
C ILE A 86 11.15 8.74 3.89
N THR A 87 12.17 8.94 4.72
CA THR A 87 12.04 9.80 5.90
C THR A 87 12.37 11.24 5.53
N GLY A 88 11.43 12.16 5.76
CA GLY A 88 11.64 13.57 5.42
C GLY A 88 10.69 14.51 6.15
N PRO A 89 11.01 15.83 6.17
CA PRO A 89 10.22 16.82 6.91
C PRO A 89 8.90 17.19 6.20
N ARG A 90 8.61 16.65 5.03
CA ARG A 90 7.44 17.00 4.23
C ARG A 90 6.68 15.77 3.77
N LEU A 91 5.38 15.78 4.06
CA LEU A 91 4.44 14.81 3.54
C LEU A 91 4.13 15.12 2.06
N ALA A 92 3.87 14.08 1.28
CA ALA A 92 3.55 14.21 -0.14
C ALA A 92 2.26 15.04 -0.35
N PRO A 93 2.28 16.07 -1.19
CA PRO A 93 1.11 16.91 -1.46
C PRO A 93 0.05 16.18 -2.28
N GLN A 94 0.44 15.15 -3.02
CA GLN A 94 -0.42 14.36 -3.88
C GLN A 94 0.05 12.90 -3.94
N THR A 95 -0.86 12.03 -4.36
CA THR A 95 -0.51 10.63 -4.66
C THR A 95 0.13 10.58 -6.04
N GLU A 96 1.36 10.06 -6.14
CA GLU A 96 2.10 9.97 -7.39
C GLU A 96 3.09 8.80 -7.40
N LEU A 97 3.42 8.35 -8.61
CA LEU A 97 4.53 7.46 -8.88
C LEU A 97 5.65 8.25 -9.54
N VAL A 98 6.86 8.03 -9.08
CA VAL A 98 8.06 8.63 -9.67
C VAL A 98 8.88 7.55 -10.35
N PHE A 99 9.25 7.81 -11.59
CA PHE A 99 10.08 6.94 -12.42
C PHE A 99 11.41 7.63 -12.68
N ASP A 100 12.49 6.87 -12.61
CA ASP A 100 13.80 7.30 -13.10
C ASP A 100 13.97 6.77 -14.53
N LYS A 101 14.08 7.68 -15.49
CA LYS A 101 14.42 7.34 -16.86
C LYS A 101 15.94 7.30 -16.98
N VAL A 102 16.48 6.12 -17.29
CA VAL A 102 17.93 5.89 -17.48
C VAL A 102 18.13 5.34 -18.89
N GLY A 103 18.71 6.16 -19.76
CA GLY A 103 18.70 5.88 -21.20
C GLY A 103 17.27 5.88 -21.74
N ASP A 104 16.86 4.79 -22.39
CA ASP A 104 15.50 4.64 -22.92
C ASP A 104 14.56 3.83 -22.00
N THR A 105 14.99 3.53 -20.78
CA THR A 105 14.26 2.68 -19.86
C THR A 105 13.73 3.46 -18.65
N TYR A 106 12.46 3.30 -18.35
CA TYR A 106 11.82 3.85 -17.14
C TYR A 106 11.85 2.81 -16.02
N PHE A 107 12.34 3.20 -14.85
CA PHE A 107 12.37 2.38 -13.64
C PHE A 107 11.46 3.02 -12.59
N LEU A 108 10.51 2.27 -12.04
CA LEU A 108 9.75 2.76 -10.89
C LEU A 108 10.70 2.94 -9.72
N SER A 109 10.80 4.16 -9.20
CA SER A 109 11.77 4.52 -8.16
C SER A 109 11.12 4.90 -6.84
N ARG A 110 9.98 5.59 -6.86
CA ARG A 110 9.28 6.02 -5.62
C ARG A 110 7.78 5.97 -5.80
N VAL A 111 7.09 5.72 -4.69
CA VAL A 111 5.63 5.75 -4.57
C VAL A 111 5.27 6.68 -3.42
N PHE A 112 4.47 7.70 -3.71
CA PHE A 112 3.98 8.63 -2.72
C PHE A 112 2.47 8.51 -2.56
N LEU A 113 2.01 8.45 -1.33
CA LEU A 113 0.61 8.60 -0.96
C LEU A 113 0.40 10.01 -0.42
N LYS A 114 -0.66 10.66 -0.82
CA LYS A 114 -1.00 11.99 -0.31
C LYS A 114 -1.09 11.99 1.23
N GLY A 115 -0.31 12.84 1.86
CA GLY A 115 -0.26 12.94 3.32
C GLY A 115 0.66 11.93 3.99
N ASP A 116 1.49 11.21 3.21
CA ASP A 116 2.47 10.25 3.70
C ASP A 116 3.89 10.65 3.26
N GLU A 117 4.91 10.06 3.88
CA GLU A 117 6.33 10.31 3.58
C GLU A 117 6.77 9.65 2.28
N GLY A 118 6.15 8.53 1.90
CA GLY A 118 6.43 7.78 0.68
C GLY A 118 7.39 6.60 0.86
N ASN A 119 7.53 5.85 -0.23
CA ASN A 119 8.33 4.64 -0.30
C ASN A 119 9.28 4.67 -1.48
N GLN A 120 10.53 4.28 -1.29
CA GLN A 120 11.55 4.19 -2.32
C GLN A 120 11.87 2.74 -2.65
N LEU A 121 11.91 2.41 -3.94
CA LEU A 121 12.32 1.10 -4.42
C LEU A 121 13.84 0.99 -4.47
N LEU A 122 14.34 -0.21 -4.21
CA LEU A 122 15.75 -0.52 -4.43
C LEU A 122 16.04 -0.53 -5.94
N LYS A 123 17.15 0.12 -6.35
CA LYS A 123 17.57 0.12 -7.74
C LYS A 123 17.81 -1.31 -8.25
N SER A 124 17.23 -1.64 -9.39
CA SER A 124 17.46 -2.92 -10.05
C SER A 124 18.93 -3.07 -10.50
N LYS A 125 19.38 -4.30 -10.73
CA LYS A 125 20.73 -4.55 -11.26
C LYS A 125 20.94 -3.88 -12.62
N THR A 126 19.91 -3.86 -13.45
CA THR A 126 19.95 -3.23 -14.78
C THR A 126 20.09 -1.71 -14.67
N GLN A 127 19.33 -1.08 -13.78
CA GLN A 127 19.41 0.36 -13.55
C GLN A 127 20.81 0.76 -13.08
N ARG A 128 21.35 0.08 -12.06
CA ARG A 128 22.71 0.36 -11.55
C ARG A 128 23.76 0.24 -12.66
N ARG A 129 23.70 -0.82 -13.46
CA ARG A 129 24.65 -1.02 -14.55
C ARG A 129 24.56 0.08 -15.62
N LEU A 130 23.38 0.58 -15.94
CA LEU A 130 23.22 1.69 -16.90
C LEU A 130 23.81 2.98 -16.31
N GLU A 131 23.58 3.27 -15.05
CA GLU A 131 24.14 4.44 -14.37
C GLU A 131 25.68 4.34 -14.24
N GLU A 132 26.23 3.18 -13.91
CA GLU A 132 27.68 2.90 -13.91
C GLU A 132 28.35 3.10 -15.27
N ASN A 133 27.60 2.85 -16.37
CA ASN A 133 28.07 3.10 -17.73
C ASN A 133 27.88 4.58 -18.18
N GLY A 134 27.54 5.49 -17.26
CA GLY A 134 27.46 6.92 -17.50
C GLY A 134 26.09 7.44 -17.92
N SER A 135 25.03 6.61 -17.89
CA SER A 135 23.67 7.11 -18.12
C SER A 135 23.18 7.92 -16.91
N ILE A 136 22.66 9.10 -17.17
CA ILE A 136 22.09 9.98 -16.14
C ILE A 136 20.61 9.64 -15.97
N ALA A 137 20.16 9.58 -14.73
CA ALA A 137 18.76 9.36 -14.40
C ALA A 137 17.97 10.68 -14.45
N GLU A 138 16.85 10.69 -15.17
CA GLU A 138 15.90 11.79 -15.21
C GLU A 138 14.62 11.37 -14.49
N SER A 139 14.14 12.16 -13.51
CA SER A 139 12.93 11.84 -12.77
C SER A 139 11.66 12.30 -13.50
N HIS A 140 10.69 11.41 -13.62
CA HIS A 140 9.38 11.65 -14.22
C HIS A 140 8.28 11.24 -13.23
N SER A 141 7.35 12.17 -12.92
CA SER A 141 6.23 11.90 -12.02
C SER A 141 4.94 11.67 -12.79
N ILE A 142 4.14 10.72 -12.36
CA ILE A 142 2.79 10.46 -12.83
C ILE A 142 1.84 10.55 -11.66
N ALA A 143 0.87 11.46 -11.73
CA ALA A 143 -0.18 11.56 -10.74
C ALA A 143 -1.04 10.29 -10.72
N ALA A 144 -1.40 9.85 -9.54
CA ALA A 144 -2.23 8.68 -9.31
C ALA A 144 -3.45 9.05 -8.47
N SER A 145 -4.48 8.24 -8.53
CA SER A 145 -5.70 8.44 -7.76
C SER A 145 -5.87 7.33 -6.73
N PRO A 146 -6.43 7.60 -5.55
CA PRO A 146 -6.84 6.56 -4.65
C PRO A 146 -7.80 5.61 -5.37
N ALA A 147 -7.53 4.31 -5.34
CA ALA A 147 -8.47 3.34 -5.84
C ALA A 147 -9.58 3.22 -4.80
N GLN A 148 -10.83 3.48 -5.19
CA GLN A 148 -11.95 3.19 -4.31
C GLN A 148 -11.98 1.67 -4.08
N ALA A 149 -11.97 1.25 -2.82
CA ALA A 149 -12.25 -0.12 -2.43
C ALA A 149 -13.68 -0.45 -2.90
N LYS A 150 -13.78 -1.03 -4.09
CA LYS A 150 -15.05 -1.52 -4.62
C LYS A 150 -15.46 -2.64 -3.68
N ASN A 151 -16.57 -2.44 -2.94
CA ASN A 151 -17.19 -3.41 -2.06
C ASN A 151 -17.21 -4.80 -2.68
N LEU A 152 -16.24 -5.63 -2.31
CA LEU A 152 -16.20 -7.07 -2.64
C LEU A 152 -17.18 -7.88 -1.77
N LYS A 153 -18.20 -7.23 -1.17
CA LYS A 153 -19.17 -7.87 -0.29
C LYS A 153 -20.41 -8.43 -0.97
N HIS A 154 -20.43 -8.65 -2.29
CA HIS A 154 -21.67 -9.15 -2.95
C HIS A 154 -21.49 -10.40 -3.84
N ALA A 155 -20.50 -11.23 -3.58
CA ALA A 155 -20.34 -12.48 -4.34
C ALA A 155 -20.36 -13.77 -3.48
N VAL A 156 -20.79 -13.71 -2.24
CA VAL A 156 -21.01 -14.93 -1.43
C VAL A 156 -22.39 -14.85 -0.84
N ARG A 157 -23.42 -15.11 -1.65
CA ARG A 157 -24.66 -15.74 -1.23
C ARG A 157 -25.60 -15.93 -2.40
N LYS A 158 -25.54 -17.11 -3.02
CA LYS A 158 -26.66 -17.85 -3.60
C LYS A 158 -26.10 -19.20 -4.06
N ASP A 159 -26.19 -20.15 -3.19
CA ASP A 159 -26.84 -21.45 -3.39
C ASP A 159 -27.03 -22.10 -2.01
#